data_6c193d951082f605614ffef145f1d99c
#
_entry.id   6c193d951082f605614ffef145f1d99c
#
_cell.length_a   1.000
_cell.length_b   1.000
_cell.length_c   1.000
_cell.angle_alpha   90.00
_cell.angle_beta   90.00
_cell.angle_gamma   90.00
#
_symmetry.space_group_name_H-M   'P 1'
#
loop_
_entity.id
_entity.type
_entity.pdbx_description
1 polymer ?
#
loop_
_entity_poly.entity_id
_entity_poly.type
_entity_poly.pdbx_seq_one_letter_code
_entity_poly.pdbx_strand_id
1 'polypeptide(L)'
;MNMRPNFLFEDEKSSDSLTKLYTRDVVVDYVNFMVAEGIPFTLAIVDIDNFKYVNDTYGHIAGDKVLIEVAERIKKVIEGKGFVGRFGGDEFLIVFPKITDYKEVWENAHKLMKFMNSNEIKNILGLYVTVTMGISRFPEDDSTYEGLLETADKTLYRGKNKGRNCFIIYLPEKHANIELKTEKDRSQSSMYLHFNVFRMLTKIEKLDTGIKMLFNFLSSYFMADHICIQKGFKIYFEKIHKLSRTKDFLPIDLSLVDNAMNAPTDFFYVNQLESLISSNQSELAGQYSVQRIKAAFACKIAKAEDGEFIMLRVDSTIKRIWQHGEMDIYITTAKVLEMLYNSGRFVLE
;
A
#
# COMPACT_ATOMS: atom_id res chain seq x y z
N MET A 1 4.14 17.12 -33.51
CA MET A 1 2.85 16.98 -34.17
C MET A 1 1.88 16.48 -33.15
N ASN A 2 0.97 17.35 -32.67
CA ASN A 2 0.01 17.01 -31.61
C ASN A 2 -0.97 15.96 -32.17
N MET A 3 -0.77 14.69 -31.82
CA MET A 3 -1.73 13.63 -32.12
C MET A 3 -2.88 13.65 -31.09
N ARG A 4 -3.66 14.72 -31.12
CA ARG A 4 -4.99 14.71 -30.55
C ARG A 4 -5.94 14.31 -31.66
N PRO A 5 -6.65 13.20 -31.59
CA PRO A 5 -7.71 12.95 -32.54
C PRO A 5 -8.76 14.05 -32.34
N ASN A 6 -8.94 14.91 -33.34
CA ASN A 6 -9.85 16.05 -33.29
C ASN A 6 -11.33 15.67 -33.06
N PHE A 7 -11.68 14.39 -33.08
CA PHE A 7 -13.06 13.91 -32.98
C PHE A 7 -13.50 13.47 -31.58
N LEU A 8 -12.59 13.47 -30.57
CA LEU A 8 -12.91 12.92 -29.23
C LEU A 8 -13.21 13.98 -28.15
N PHE A 9 -13.10 15.28 -28.43
CA PHE A 9 -12.94 16.28 -27.38
C PHE A 9 -13.95 17.44 -27.34
N GLU A 10 -15.03 17.41 -28.12
CA GLU A 10 -15.97 18.55 -28.19
C GLU A 10 -17.28 18.37 -27.42
N ASP A 11 -17.56 17.20 -26.82
CA ASP A 11 -18.78 16.98 -26.05
C ASP A 11 -18.53 16.99 -24.52
N GLU A 12 -19.40 17.69 -23.77
CA GLU A 12 -19.43 17.65 -22.29
C GLU A 12 -19.55 16.22 -21.73
N LYS A 13 -20.06 15.28 -22.53
CA LYS A 13 -20.15 13.85 -22.22
C LYS A 13 -18.80 13.11 -22.23
N SER A 14 -17.74 13.72 -22.76
CA SER A 14 -16.41 13.12 -22.86
C SER A 14 -15.61 13.20 -21.57
N SER A 15 -16.05 13.95 -20.56
CA SER A 15 -15.32 14.15 -19.32
C SER A 15 -16.10 13.68 -18.09
N ASP A 16 -15.39 13.03 -17.17
CA ASP A 16 -15.93 12.66 -15.85
C ASP A 16 -16.32 13.90 -15.05
N SER A 17 -17.53 13.91 -14.51
CA SER A 17 -18.11 15.09 -13.85
C SER A 17 -17.34 15.53 -12.61
N LEU A 18 -16.68 14.62 -11.90
CA LEU A 18 -15.92 14.88 -10.68
C LEU A 18 -14.48 15.29 -10.97
N THR A 19 -13.75 14.47 -11.70
CA THR A 19 -12.29 14.60 -11.90
C THR A 19 -11.92 15.44 -13.12
N LYS A 20 -12.88 15.70 -14.03
CA LYS A 20 -12.65 16.40 -15.31
C LYS A 20 -11.62 15.71 -16.21
N LEU A 21 -11.36 14.43 -15.97
CA LEU A 21 -10.61 13.56 -16.87
C LEU A 21 -11.53 12.99 -17.96
N TYR A 22 -10.95 12.30 -18.93
CA TYR A 22 -11.76 11.56 -19.89
C TYR A 22 -12.58 10.48 -19.19
N THR A 23 -13.76 10.20 -19.72
CA THR A 23 -14.54 9.03 -19.29
C THR A 23 -13.89 7.74 -19.80
N ARG A 24 -14.28 6.62 -19.17
CA ARG A 24 -13.87 5.28 -19.59
C ARG A 24 -14.07 5.06 -21.08
N ASP A 25 -15.26 5.36 -21.58
CA ASP A 25 -15.65 5.06 -22.98
C ASP A 25 -14.74 5.81 -23.97
N VAL A 26 -14.42 7.07 -23.71
CA VAL A 26 -13.51 7.86 -24.55
C VAL A 26 -12.12 7.25 -24.61
N VAL A 27 -11.59 6.78 -23.46
CA VAL A 27 -10.26 6.16 -23.43
C VAL A 27 -10.27 4.83 -24.16
N VAL A 28 -11.32 4.01 -23.96
CA VAL A 28 -11.45 2.70 -24.61
C VAL A 28 -11.56 2.85 -26.13
N ASP A 29 -12.39 3.78 -26.60
CA ASP A 29 -12.54 4.05 -28.04
C ASP A 29 -11.21 4.47 -28.68
N TYR A 30 -10.44 5.33 -27.98
CA TYR A 30 -9.15 5.75 -28.49
C TYR A 30 -8.10 4.64 -28.48
N VAL A 31 -8.08 3.80 -27.46
CA VAL A 31 -7.20 2.63 -27.40
C VAL A 31 -7.53 1.65 -28.53
N ASN A 32 -8.83 1.36 -28.75
CA ASN A 32 -9.27 0.50 -29.86
C ASN A 32 -8.87 1.09 -31.23
N PHE A 33 -8.98 2.40 -31.42
CA PHE A 33 -8.46 3.08 -32.61
C PHE A 33 -6.96 2.85 -32.78
N MET A 34 -6.15 3.04 -31.72
CA MET A 34 -4.70 2.80 -31.81
C MET A 34 -4.35 1.36 -32.13
N VAL A 35 -5.08 0.40 -31.56
CA VAL A 35 -4.92 -1.02 -31.88
C VAL A 35 -5.23 -1.28 -33.36
N ALA A 36 -6.34 -0.75 -33.88
CA ALA A 36 -6.75 -0.92 -35.28
C ALA A 36 -5.73 -0.30 -36.26
N GLU A 37 -5.14 0.84 -35.90
CA GLU A 37 -4.14 1.53 -36.73
C GLU A 37 -2.71 0.99 -36.51
N GLY A 38 -2.50 0.01 -35.62
CA GLY A 38 -1.19 -0.52 -35.28
C GLY A 38 -0.25 0.51 -34.62
N ILE A 39 -0.79 1.52 -33.96
CA ILE A 39 -0.02 2.56 -33.29
C ILE A 39 0.45 2.01 -31.93
N PRO A 40 1.77 1.87 -31.69
CA PRO A 40 2.27 1.35 -30.42
C PRO A 40 1.98 2.30 -29.25
N PHE A 41 1.68 1.74 -28.06
CA PHE A 41 1.40 2.51 -26.85
C PHE A 41 1.63 1.67 -25.59
N THR A 42 1.72 2.35 -24.45
CA THR A 42 1.66 1.73 -23.12
C THR A 42 0.33 2.05 -22.48
N LEU A 43 -0.30 1.03 -21.89
CA LEU A 43 -1.51 1.09 -21.08
C LEU A 43 -1.15 0.89 -19.61
N ALA A 44 -1.62 1.76 -18.73
CA ALA A 44 -1.44 1.59 -17.29
C ALA A 44 -2.76 1.76 -16.54
N ILE A 45 -3.17 0.72 -15.79
CA ILE A 45 -4.24 0.82 -14.81
C ILE A 45 -3.64 1.34 -13.52
N VAL A 46 -4.22 2.38 -12.95
CA VAL A 46 -3.83 3.01 -11.69
C VAL A 46 -5.00 2.92 -10.73
N ASP A 47 -4.74 2.42 -9.53
CA ASP A 47 -5.75 2.26 -8.48
C ASP A 47 -5.26 2.96 -7.20
N ILE A 48 -6.13 3.73 -6.56
CA ILE A 48 -5.82 4.41 -5.30
C ILE A 48 -5.82 3.39 -4.17
N ASP A 49 -4.68 3.24 -3.53
CA ASP A 49 -4.52 2.28 -2.44
C ASP A 49 -5.41 2.64 -1.24
N ASN A 50 -6.21 1.67 -0.81
CA ASN A 50 -7.09 1.78 0.37
C ASN A 50 -8.13 2.92 0.28
N PHE A 51 -8.62 3.25 -0.92
CA PHE A 51 -9.59 4.33 -1.12
C PHE A 51 -10.87 4.14 -0.31
N LYS A 52 -11.34 2.89 -0.16
CA LYS A 52 -12.47 2.59 0.71
C LYS A 52 -12.24 3.07 2.15
N TYR A 53 -11.03 2.87 2.68
CA TYR A 53 -10.67 3.35 4.02
C TYR A 53 -10.77 4.88 4.13
N VAL A 54 -10.34 5.61 3.10
CA VAL A 54 -10.50 7.07 3.07
C VAL A 54 -11.97 7.45 3.19
N ASN A 55 -12.84 6.80 2.40
CA ASN A 55 -14.29 7.04 2.46
C ASN A 55 -14.88 6.69 3.84
N ASP A 56 -14.52 5.53 4.38
CA ASP A 56 -15.06 5.03 5.66
C ASP A 56 -14.60 5.88 6.85
N THR A 57 -13.39 6.45 6.79
CA THR A 57 -12.78 7.21 7.90
C THR A 57 -13.06 8.70 7.81
N TYR A 58 -12.96 9.30 6.61
CA TYR A 58 -13.04 10.76 6.39
C TYR A 58 -14.31 11.18 5.67
N GLY A 59 -15.16 10.23 5.28
CA GLY A 59 -16.40 10.45 4.54
C GLY A 59 -16.21 10.62 3.03
N HIS A 60 -17.28 10.44 2.27
CA HIS A 60 -17.26 10.50 0.80
C HIS A 60 -16.79 11.84 0.23
N ILE A 61 -17.06 12.96 0.93
CA ILE A 61 -16.57 14.28 0.51
C ILE A 61 -15.04 14.34 0.52
N ALA A 62 -14.40 13.68 1.48
CA ALA A 62 -12.95 13.57 1.51
C ALA A 62 -12.44 12.65 0.41
N GLY A 63 -13.13 11.54 0.14
CA GLY A 63 -12.84 10.66 -0.99
C GLY A 63 -12.90 11.38 -2.34
N ASP A 64 -13.92 12.20 -2.55
CA ASP A 64 -14.04 13.03 -3.77
C ASP A 64 -12.85 13.97 -3.94
N LYS A 65 -12.40 14.63 -2.86
CA LYS A 65 -11.20 15.48 -2.89
C LYS A 65 -9.93 14.67 -3.24
N VAL A 66 -9.81 13.46 -2.71
CA VAL A 66 -8.71 12.55 -3.05
C VAL A 66 -8.74 12.20 -4.53
N LEU A 67 -9.89 11.84 -5.08
CA LEU A 67 -10.05 11.53 -6.51
C LEU A 67 -9.64 12.72 -7.39
N ILE A 68 -10.09 13.92 -7.06
CA ILE A 68 -9.74 15.15 -7.79
C ILE A 68 -8.22 15.39 -7.73
N GLU A 69 -7.64 15.35 -6.54
CA GLU A 69 -6.20 15.60 -6.35
C GLU A 69 -5.32 14.57 -7.07
N VAL A 70 -5.69 13.28 -7.00
CA VAL A 70 -4.98 12.20 -7.72
C VAL A 70 -5.08 12.42 -9.23
N ALA A 71 -6.26 12.76 -9.74
CA ALA A 71 -6.47 13.08 -11.14
C ALA A 71 -5.60 14.24 -11.62
N GLU A 72 -5.54 15.34 -10.86
CA GLU A 72 -4.69 16.49 -11.15
C GLU A 72 -3.19 16.11 -11.15
N ARG A 73 -2.75 15.30 -10.19
CA ARG A 73 -1.37 14.84 -10.10
C ARG A 73 -0.99 13.97 -11.29
N ILE A 74 -1.85 13.02 -11.68
CA ILE A 74 -1.61 12.18 -12.85
C ILE A 74 -1.49 13.08 -14.08
N LYS A 75 -2.50 13.93 -14.34
CA LYS A 75 -2.55 14.83 -15.51
C LYS A 75 -1.30 15.68 -15.63
N LYS A 76 -0.83 16.26 -14.52
CA LYS A 76 0.38 17.09 -14.48
C LYS A 76 1.64 16.32 -14.84
N VAL A 77 1.78 15.06 -14.38
CA VAL A 77 3.00 14.27 -14.62
C VAL A 77 3.10 13.77 -16.05
N ILE A 78 1.93 13.41 -16.64
CA ILE A 78 1.89 12.85 -18.00
C ILE A 78 1.69 13.90 -19.10
N GLU A 79 1.62 15.18 -18.75
CA GLU A 79 1.40 16.27 -19.68
C GLU A 79 2.38 16.23 -20.86
N GLY A 80 1.83 16.30 -22.07
CA GLY A 80 2.60 16.23 -23.32
C GLY A 80 3.08 14.83 -23.73
N LYS A 81 2.89 13.82 -22.90
CA LYS A 81 3.32 12.43 -23.15
C LYS A 81 2.19 11.44 -23.31
N GLY A 82 1.05 11.70 -22.71
CA GLY A 82 -0.07 10.79 -22.70
C GLY A 82 -1.35 11.46 -22.26
N PHE A 83 -2.38 10.65 -22.04
CA PHE A 83 -3.66 11.08 -21.54
C PHE A 83 -4.19 10.09 -20.49
N VAL A 84 -5.16 10.53 -19.72
CA VAL A 84 -5.75 9.75 -18.62
C VAL A 84 -7.25 9.90 -18.62
N GLY A 85 -7.94 8.80 -18.32
CA GLY A 85 -9.36 8.78 -18.03
C GLY A 85 -9.67 8.12 -16.70
N ARG A 86 -10.82 8.43 -16.14
CA ARG A 86 -11.35 7.71 -15.00
C ARG A 86 -12.03 6.44 -15.49
N PHE A 87 -11.51 5.28 -15.04
CA PHE A 87 -11.95 3.99 -15.51
C PHE A 87 -13.16 3.47 -14.71
N GLY A 88 -13.20 3.77 -13.40
CA GLY A 88 -14.30 3.43 -12.50
C GLY A 88 -13.91 3.74 -11.06
N GLY A 89 -14.86 4.04 -10.18
CA GLY A 89 -14.59 4.23 -8.75
C GLY A 89 -13.31 5.03 -8.44
N ASP A 90 -12.29 4.32 -7.98
CA ASP A 90 -10.95 4.79 -7.63
C ASP A 90 -9.86 4.40 -8.66
N GLU A 91 -10.27 3.93 -9.84
CA GLU A 91 -9.38 3.47 -10.89
C GLU A 91 -9.25 4.49 -12.02
N PHE A 92 -8.01 4.65 -12.52
CA PHE A 92 -7.66 5.49 -13.67
C PHE A 92 -6.95 4.67 -14.73
N LEU A 93 -7.16 5.04 -15.99
CA LEU A 93 -6.47 4.43 -17.12
C LEU A 93 -5.60 5.48 -17.80
N ILE A 94 -4.30 5.24 -17.81
CA ILE A 94 -3.31 6.11 -18.48
C ILE A 94 -2.86 5.44 -19.76
N VAL A 95 -2.75 6.22 -20.82
CA VAL A 95 -2.25 5.77 -22.12
C VAL A 95 -1.10 6.66 -22.53
N PHE A 96 0.03 6.05 -22.90
CA PHE A 96 1.22 6.70 -23.43
C PHE A 96 1.42 6.31 -24.89
N PRO A 97 0.91 7.09 -25.86
CA PRO A 97 1.11 6.80 -27.28
C PRO A 97 2.59 6.83 -27.66
N LYS A 98 3.02 5.83 -28.45
CA LYS A 98 4.39 5.69 -28.98
C LYS A 98 5.49 5.51 -27.93
N ILE A 99 5.13 5.24 -26.70
CA ILE A 99 6.07 4.95 -25.62
C ILE A 99 5.88 3.47 -25.27
N THR A 100 6.81 2.60 -25.70
CA THR A 100 6.79 1.14 -25.40
C THR A 100 8.15 0.63 -24.95
N ASP A 101 9.23 1.42 -25.09
CA ASP A 101 10.52 1.05 -24.56
C ASP A 101 10.46 0.85 -23.04
N TYR A 102 10.94 -0.28 -22.56
CA TYR A 102 10.82 -0.67 -21.14
C TYR A 102 11.42 0.39 -20.20
N LYS A 103 12.56 0.96 -20.55
CA LYS A 103 13.24 1.96 -19.72
C LYS A 103 12.46 3.26 -19.69
N GLU A 104 11.94 3.71 -20.83
CA GLU A 104 11.12 4.93 -20.92
C GLU A 104 9.79 4.75 -20.15
N VAL A 105 9.14 3.60 -20.26
CA VAL A 105 7.94 3.24 -19.49
C VAL A 105 8.25 3.27 -18.00
N TRP A 106 9.37 2.65 -17.59
CA TRP A 106 9.83 2.62 -16.20
C TRP A 106 10.06 4.04 -15.65
N GLU A 107 10.74 4.91 -16.42
CA GLU A 107 11.03 6.30 -16.03
C GLU A 107 9.75 7.12 -15.83
N ASN A 108 8.77 6.99 -16.72
CA ASN A 108 7.48 7.68 -16.61
C ASN A 108 6.68 7.17 -15.40
N ALA A 109 6.59 5.86 -15.20
CA ALA A 109 5.94 5.25 -14.05
C ALA A 109 6.62 5.66 -12.73
N HIS A 110 7.95 5.62 -12.68
CA HIS A 110 8.72 6.04 -11.49
C HIS A 110 8.51 7.52 -11.16
N LYS A 111 8.50 8.39 -12.17
CA LYS A 111 8.21 9.82 -12.00
C LYS A 111 6.83 10.04 -11.40
N LEU A 112 5.81 9.31 -11.89
CA LEU A 112 4.46 9.39 -11.37
C LEU A 112 4.41 8.94 -9.90
N MET A 113 4.98 7.78 -9.58
CA MET A 113 5.04 7.28 -8.20
C MET A 113 5.72 8.26 -7.25
N LYS A 114 6.87 8.81 -7.66
CA LYS A 114 7.59 9.80 -6.86
C LYS A 114 6.73 11.04 -6.58
N PHE A 115 5.99 11.51 -7.58
CA PHE A 115 5.15 12.69 -7.44
C PHE A 115 3.91 12.39 -6.55
N MET A 116 3.30 11.22 -6.69
CA MET A 116 2.19 10.78 -5.83
C MET A 116 2.58 10.73 -4.36
N ASN A 117 3.79 10.22 -4.07
CA ASN A 117 4.28 10.02 -2.70
C ASN A 117 4.86 11.28 -2.04
N SER A 118 5.00 12.39 -2.77
CA SER A 118 5.72 13.57 -2.27
C SER A 118 4.90 14.54 -1.45
N ASN A 119 3.58 14.52 -1.55
CA ASN A 119 2.72 15.54 -0.97
C ASN A 119 1.46 14.97 -0.31
N GLU A 120 1.02 15.62 0.77
CA GLU A 120 -0.30 15.39 1.36
C GLU A 120 -1.43 15.75 0.38
N ILE A 121 -2.60 15.19 0.62
CA ILE A 121 -3.82 15.60 -0.08
C ILE A 121 -4.18 17.01 0.39
N LYS A 122 -4.36 17.93 -0.55
CA LYS A 122 -4.71 19.31 -0.24
C LYS A 122 -5.97 19.39 0.63
N ASN A 123 -5.90 20.24 1.65
CA ASN A 123 -7.02 20.51 2.56
C ASN A 123 -7.48 19.30 3.41
N ILE A 124 -6.67 18.25 3.52
CA ILE A 124 -6.89 17.16 4.47
C ILE A 124 -5.58 16.90 5.20
N LEU A 125 -5.45 17.51 6.39
CA LEU A 125 -4.22 17.47 7.18
C LEU A 125 -3.81 16.02 7.50
N GLY A 126 -2.57 15.67 7.19
CA GLY A 126 -1.98 14.36 7.47
C GLY A 126 -2.44 13.24 6.54
N LEU A 127 -3.32 13.49 5.56
CA LEU A 127 -3.74 12.44 4.63
C LEU A 127 -2.76 12.32 3.46
N TYR A 128 -2.07 11.18 3.40
CA TYR A 128 -1.30 10.75 2.25
C TYR A 128 -2.00 9.57 1.59
N VAL A 129 -2.07 9.57 0.28
CA VAL A 129 -2.54 8.43 -0.50
C VAL A 129 -1.43 7.94 -1.40
N THR A 130 -1.40 6.64 -1.62
CA THR A 130 -0.54 6.00 -2.60
C THR A 130 -1.38 5.38 -3.69
N VAL A 131 -0.73 5.01 -4.78
CA VAL A 131 -1.36 4.31 -5.88
C VAL A 131 -0.57 3.06 -6.22
N THR A 132 -1.25 2.05 -6.73
CA THR A 132 -0.61 0.89 -7.35
C THR A 132 -0.92 0.90 -8.83
N MET A 133 0.07 0.57 -9.67
CA MET A 133 -0.10 0.57 -11.12
C MET A 133 0.27 -0.78 -11.73
N GLY A 134 -0.58 -1.25 -12.65
CA GLY A 134 -0.30 -2.37 -13.54
C GLY A 134 -0.14 -1.87 -14.96
N ILE A 135 0.89 -2.33 -15.69
CA ILE A 135 1.31 -1.74 -16.96
C ILE A 135 1.51 -2.83 -18.02
N SER A 136 0.91 -2.64 -19.19
CA SER A 136 1.07 -3.46 -20.41
C SER A 136 1.42 -2.59 -21.61
N ARG A 137 1.99 -3.20 -22.66
CA ARG A 137 2.46 -2.51 -23.86
C ARG A 137 1.90 -3.16 -25.12
N PHE A 138 1.41 -2.34 -26.03
CA PHE A 138 0.98 -2.76 -27.36
C PHE A 138 2.07 -2.50 -28.38
N PRO A 139 2.38 -3.44 -29.28
CA PRO A 139 1.81 -4.81 -29.39
C PRO A 139 2.60 -5.89 -28.60
N GLU A 140 3.61 -5.53 -27.80
CA GLU A 140 4.57 -6.45 -27.20
C GLU A 140 3.93 -7.45 -26.22
N ASP A 141 2.95 -7.00 -25.43
CA ASP A 141 2.37 -7.80 -24.36
C ASP A 141 1.04 -8.45 -24.74
N ASP A 142 0.26 -7.81 -25.63
CA ASP A 142 -0.92 -8.37 -26.28
C ASP A 142 -1.28 -7.55 -27.54
N SER A 143 -2.07 -8.15 -28.44
CA SER A 143 -2.53 -7.54 -29.69
C SER A 143 -3.95 -6.95 -29.63
N THR A 144 -4.64 -7.11 -28.50
CA THR A 144 -6.02 -6.65 -28.29
C THR A 144 -6.14 -5.75 -27.08
N TYR A 145 -7.13 -4.85 -27.06
CA TYR A 145 -7.40 -4.03 -25.87
C TYR A 145 -7.72 -4.89 -24.65
N GLU A 146 -8.57 -5.89 -24.83
CA GLU A 146 -8.99 -6.78 -23.74
C GLU A 146 -7.80 -7.55 -23.15
N GLY A 147 -6.91 -8.07 -23.99
CA GLY A 147 -5.71 -8.77 -23.56
C GLY A 147 -4.72 -7.86 -22.85
N LEU A 148 -4.55 -6.61 -23.34
CA LEU A 148 -3.73 -5.59 -22.67
C LEU A 148 -4.30 -5.21 -21.31
N LEU A 149 -5.63 -5.04 -21.22
CA LEU A 149 -6.30 -4.72 -19.97
C LEU A 149 -6.15 -5.85 -18.95
N GLU A 150 -6.37 -7.11 -19.37
CA GLU A 150 -6.18 -8.30 -18.52
C GLU A 150 -4.73 -8.40 -18.03
N THR A 151 -3.78 -8.14 -18.90
CA THR A 151 -2.34 -8.19 -18.61
C THR A 151 -1.94 -7.11 -17.61
N ALA A 152 -2.46 -5.89 -17.79
CA ALA A 152 -2.26 -4.80 -16.84
C ALA A 152 -2.93 -5.10 -15.49
N ASP A 153 -4.14 -5.69 -15.48
CA ASP A 153 -4.83 -6.06 -14.23
C ASP A 153 -4.10 -7.16 -13.46
N LYS A 154 -3.52 -8.16 -14.15
CA LYS A 154 -2.65 -9.17 -13.52
C LYS A 154 -1.46 -8.53 -12.79
N THR A 155 -0.83 -7.55 -13.41
CA THR A 155 0.30 -6.86 -12.77
C THR A 155 -0.13 -5.90 -11.68
N LEU A 156 -1.27 -5.22 -11.81
CA LEU A 156 -1.90 -4.44 -10.74
C LEU A 156 -2.21 -5.31 -9.52
N TYR A 157 -2.85 -6.46 -9.74
CA TYR A 157 -3.14 -7.43 -8.69
C TYR A 157 -1.87 -7.90 -7.97
N ARG A 158 -0.80 -8.20 -8.73
CA ARG A 158 0.50 -8.54 -8.15
C ARG A 158 1.08 -7.39 -7.31
N GLY A 159 0.96 -6.15 -7.78
CA GLY A 159 1.39 -4.95 -7.05
C GLY A 159 0.65 -4.80 -5.73
N LYS A 160 -0.68 -4.95 -5.75
CA LYS A 160 -1.51 -4.94 -4.55
C LYS A 160 -1.10 -6.02 -3.54
N ASN A 161 -0.78 -7.22 -4.01
CA ASN A 161 -0.31 -8.33 -3.16
C ASN A 161 1.12 -8.17 -2.64
N LYS A 162 1.95 -7.35 -3.29
CA LYS A 162 3.33 -7.03 -2.83
C LYS A 162 3.39 -5.92 -1.78
N GLY A 163 2.26 -5.41 -1.34
CA GLY A 163 2.19 -4.35 -0.33
C GLY A 163 1.81 -2.99 -0.89
N ARG A 164 1.29 -2.94 -2.13
CA ARG A 164 0.82 -1.68 -2.77
C ARG A 164 1.94 -0.65 -2.98
N ASN A 165 1.57 0.61 -3.28
CA ASN A 165 2.51 1.72 -3.47
C ASN A 165 3.67 1.36 -4.42
N CYS A 166 3.36 0.73 -5.53
CA CYS A 166 4.33 0.28 -6.53
C CYS A 166 3.73 0.27 -7.93
N PHE A 167 4.59 0.13 -8.93
CA PHE A 167 4.16 -0.21 -10.28
C PHE A 167 4.81 -1.50 -10.74
N ILE A 168 4.13 -2.24 -11.59
CA ILE A 168 4.64 -3.46 -12.22
C ILE A 168 4.39 -3.39 -13.72
N ILE A 169 5.46 -3.44 -14.50
CA ILE A 169 5.41 -3.58 -15.94
C ILE A 169 5.32 -5.08 -16.25
N TYR A 170 4.42 -5.48 -17.12
CA TYR A 170 4.26 -6.88 -17.49
C TYR A 170 5.54 -7.44 -18.10
N LEU A 171 5.86 -8.66 -17.71
CA LEU A 171 6.94 -9.48 -18.26
C LEU A 171 6.38 -10.90 -18.33
N PRO A 172 6.24 -11.50 -19.53
CA PRO A 172 5.61 -12.82 -19.71
C PRO A 172 6.21 -13.90 -18.82
N GLU A 173 7.53 -13.94 -18.70
CA GLU A 173 8.27 -14.93 -17.91
C GLU A 173 7.98 -14.86 -16.40
N LYS A 174 7.42 -13.74 -15.90
CA LYS A 174 7.14 -13.53 -14.47
C LYS A 174 5.65 -13.44 -14.15
N HIS A 175 4.84 -13.09 -15.14
CA HIS A 175 3.48 -12.67 -14.88
C HIS A 175 2.41 -13.46 -15.66
N ALA A 176 2.77 -14.25 -16.69
CA ALA A 176 1.82 -14.98 -17.51
C ALA A 176 0.93 -15.94 -16.68
N ASN A 177 1.48 -16.57 -15.64
CA ASN A 177 0.79 -17.55 -14.80
C ASN A 177 0.09 -16.93 -13.57
N ILE A 178 -0.11 -15.61 -13.55
CA ILE A 178 -0.86 -14.98 -12.46
C ILE A 178 -2.35 -15.22 -12.68
N GLU A 179 -2.98 -15.92 -11.74
CA GLU A 179 -4.44 -16.05 -11.68
C GLU A 179 -5.04 -14.89 -10.89
N LEU A 180 -6.01 -14.20 -11.50
CA LEU A 180 -6.78 -13.15 -10.82
C LEU A 180 -7.76 -13.80 -9.85
N LYS A 181 -7.60 -13.53 -8.56
CA LYS A 181 -8.50 -14.03 -7.52
C LYS A 181 -9.76 -13.16 -7.44
N THR A 182 -10.90 -13.82 -7.33
CA THR A 182 -12.20 -13.16 -7.12
C THR A 182 -12.29 -12.52 -5.72
N GLU A 183 -13.30 -11.67 -5.48
CA GLU A 183 -13.55 -11.12 -4.13
C GLU A 183 -13.76 -12.21 -3.06
N LYS A 184 -14.34 -13.36 -3.45
CA LYS A 184 -14.49 -14.53 -2.59
C LYS A 184 -13.14 -15.10 -2.17
N ASP A 185 -12.16 -15.10 -3.06
CA ASP A 185 -10.80 -15.56 -2.77
C ASP A 185 -10.03 -14.57 -1.88
N ARG A 186 -10.35 -13.26 -1.97
CA ARG A 186 -9.76 -12.23 -1.09
C ARG A 186 -10.23 -12.40 0.36
N SER A 187 -11.51 -12.71 0.59
CA SER A 187 -12.01 -13.01 1.93
C SER A 187 -11.42 -14.29 2.51
N GLN A 188 -11.21 -15.32 1.67
CA GLN A 188 -10.49 -16.54 2.05
C GLN A 188 -9.02 -16.26 2.37
N SER A 189 -8.38 -15.30 1.70
CA SER A 189 -6.99 -14.90 1.99
C SER A 189 -6.87 -14.26 3.37
N SER A 190 -7.80 -13.40 3.76
CA SER A 190 -7.83 -12.80 5.11
C SER A 190 -8.04 -13.88 6.18
N MET A 191 -9.01 -14.77 5.99
CA MET A 191 -9.25 -15.91 6.90
C MET A 191 -8.01 -16.82 7.00
N TYR A 192 -7.31 -17.06 5.88
CA TYR A 192 -6.08 -17.84 5.87
C TYR A 192 -4.95 -17.18 6.69
N LEU A 193 -4.82 -15.86 6.62
CA LEU A 193 -3.83 -15.11 7.43
C LEU A 193 -4.12 -15.26 8.93
N HIS A 194 -5.36 -14.99 9.35
CA HIS A 194 -5.78 -15.15 10.76
C HIS A 194 -5.60 -16.59 11.25
N PHE A 195 -5.97 -17.56 10.43
CA PHE A 195 -5.75 -18.98 10.75
C PHE A 195 -4.27 -19.31 10.94
N ASN A 196 -3.37 -18.78 10.10
CA ASN A 196 -1.93 -18.99 10.26
C ASN A 196 -1.38 -18.34 11.53
N VAL A 197 -1.81 -17.12 11.88
CA VAL A 197 -1.46 -16.47 13.15
C VAL A 197 -1.84 -17.39 14.32
N PHE A 198 -3.12 -17.79 14.35
CA PHE A 198 -3.61 -18.65 15.42
C PHE A 198 -2.86 -19.99 15.48
N ARG A 199 -2.67 -20.66 14.33
CA ARG A 199 -1.98 -21.95 14.26
C ARG A 199 -0.52 -21.85 14.73
N MET A 200 0.22 -20.84 14.30
CA MET A 200 1.63 -20.68 14.64
C MET A 200 1.83 -20.36 16.12
N LEU A 201 0.91 -19.61 16.73
CA LEU A 201 1.02 -19.24 18.15
C LEU A 201 0.43 -20.28 19.11
N THR A 202 -0.53 -21.12 18.67
CA THR A 202 -1.24 -22.02 19.60
C THR A 202 -1.03 -23.52 19.37
N LYS A 203 -0.63 -23.91 18.14
CA LYS A 203 -0.49 -25.33 17.75
C LYS A 203 0.96 -25.79 17.60
N ILE A 204 1.93 -24.90 17.63
CA ILE A 204 3.35 -25.25 17.62
C ILE A 204 3.78 -25.54 19.05
N GLU A 205 4.47 -26.65 19.27
CA GLU A 205 4.86 -27.14 20.58
C GLU A 205 5.66 -26.12 21.40
N LYS A 206 6.62 -25.42 20.74
CA LYS A 206 7.41 -24.37 21.37
C LYS A 206 6.93 -23.00 20.86
N LEU A 207 6.39 -22.18 21.75
CA LEU A 207 5.86 -20.85 21.41
C LEU A 207 6.91 -19.96 20.73
N ASP A 208 8.17 -19.97 21.22
CA ASP A 208 9.27 -19.21 20.62
C ASP A 208 9.49 -19.54 19.14
N THR A 209 9.39 -20.82 18.80
CA THR A 209 9.47 -21.27 17.42
C THR A 209 8.29 -20.75 16.62
N GLY A 210 7.10 -20.81 17.21
CA GLY A 210 5.87 -20.28 16.60
C GLY A 210 5.96 -18.79 16.32
N ILE A 211 6.45 -17.98 17.27
CA ILE A 211 6.65 -16.54 17.12
C ILE A 211 7.66 -16.25 16.01
N LYS A 212 8.81 -16.94 15.99
CA LYS A 212 9.83 -16.77 14.95
C LYS A 212 9.30 -17.12 13.55
N MET A 213 8.55 -18.21 13.42
CA MET A 213 7.89 -18.60 12.16
C MET A 213 6.89 -17.55 11.71
N LEU A 214 6.04 -17.08 12.64
CA LEU A 214 5.05 -16.04 12.36
C LEU A 214 5.70 -14.73 11.89
N PHE A 215 6.75 -14.26 12.59
CA PHE A 215 7.45 -13.04 12.22
C PHE A 215 8.14 -13.14 10.86
N ASN A 216 8.73 -14.31 10.53
CA ASN A 216 9.28 -14.57 9.19
C ASN A 216 8.18 -14.49 8.13
N PHE A 217 7.02 -15.09 8.40
CA PHE A 217 5.87 -15.08 7.51
C PHE A 217 5.32 -13.66 7.31
N LEU A 218 5.02 -12.93 8.39
CA LEU A 218 4.46 -11.57 8.33
C LEU A 218 5.43 -10.57 7.70
N SER A 219 6.73 -10.63 8.07
CA SER A 219 7.75 -9.76 7.47
C SER A 219 7.86 -9.96 5.96
N SER A 220 7.79 -11.20 5.49
CA SER A 220 7.84 -11.51 4.05
C SER A 220 6.54 -11.16 3.33
N TYR A 221 5.39 -11.41 3.96
CA TYR A 221 4.07 -11.21 3.36
C TYR A 221 3.73 -9.72 3.22
N PHE A 222 3.97 -8.93 4.27
CA PHE A 222 3.69 -7.50 4.30
C PHE A 222 4.90 -6.63 3.96
N MET A 223 6.07 -7.20 3.70
CA MET A 223 7.32 -6.47 3.45
C MET A 223 7.65 -5.48 4.58
N ALA A 224 7.38 -5.90 5.84
CA ALA A 224 7.72 -5.10 7.01
C ALA A 224 9.22 -5.14 7.26
N ASP A 225 9.85 -3.96 7.42
CA ASP A 225 11.31 -3.88 7.62
C ASP A 225 11.73 -4.51 8.94
N HIS A 226 10.95 -4.30 10.00
CA HIS A 226 11.20 -4.84 11.32
C HIS A 226 9.88 -5.21 12.01
N ILE A 227 9.84 -6.35 12.66
CA ILE A 227 8.76 -6.80 13.55
C ILE A 227 9.39 -7.28 14.83
N CYS A 228 8.94 -6.79 15.99
CA CYS A 228 9.47 -7.24 17.27
C CYS A 228 8.41 -7.29 18.38
N ILE A 229 8.72 -8.05 19.43
CA ILE A 229 8.08 -7.95 20.75
C ILE A 229 9.08 -7.28 21.68
N GLN A 230 8.68 -6.14 22.22
CA GLN A 230 9.46 -5.37 23.18
C GLN A 230 8.74 -5.34 24.52
N LYS A 231 9.48 -5.53 25.63
CA LYS A 231 9.06 -5.26 27.01
C LYS A 231 10.01 -4.21 27.60
N GLY A 232 9.49 -3.11 28.14
CA GLY A 232 10.29 -1.98 28.60
C GLY A 232 11.30 -1.53 27.53
N PHE A 233 12.59 -1.57 27.87
CA PHE A 233 13.69 -1.27 26.94
C PHE A 233 14.42 -2.51 26.40
N LYS A 234 13.79 -3.70 26.44
CA LYS A 234 14.38 -4.95 25.92
C LYS A 234 13.55 -5.55 24.79
N ILE A 235 14.20 -5.87 23.67
CA ILE A 235 13.60 -6.63 22.57
C ILE A 235 13.82 -8.13 22.83
N TYR A 236 12.74 -8.91 22.86
CA TYR A 236 12.78 -10.35 23.13
C TYR A 236 12.69 -11.19 21.88
N PHE A 237 11.88 -10.77 20.93
CA PHE A 237 11.73 -11.42 19.64
C PHE A 237 11.78 -10.37 18.56
N GLU A 238 12.53 -10.64 17.51
CA GLU A 238 12.59 -9.74 16.37
C GLU A 238 12.77 -10.48 15.04
N LYS A 239 12.33 -9.82 13.98
CA LYS A 239 12.63 -10.15 12.60
C LYS A 239 12.93 -8.89 11.81
N ILE A 240 14.10 -8.82 11.23
CA ILE A 240 14.51 -7.79 10.29
C ILE A 240 14.40 -8.34 8.88
N HIS A 241 13.72 -7.62 7.99
CA HIS A 241 13.56 -8.02 6.60
C HIS A 241 14.89 -7.92 5.84
N LYS A 242 15.12 -8.83 4.89
CA LYS A 242 16.37 -8.89 4.11
C LYS A 242 16.66 -7.59 3.36
N LEU A 243 15.64 -6.93 2.87
CA LEU A 243 15.71 -5.69 2.07
C LEU A 243 15.62 -4.41 2.92
N SER A 244 15.56 -4.51 4.25
CA SER A 244 15.55 -3.34 5.11
C SER A 244 16.81 -2.49 4.93
N ARG A 245 16.62 -1.16 4.91
CA ARG A 245 17.70 -0.16 4.74
C ARG A 245 18.58 0.00 5.97
N THR A 246 18.12 -0.46 7.12
CA THR A 246 18.89 -0.53 8.38
C THR A 246 18.83 -1.94 8.95
N LYS A 247 19.84 -2.28 9.74
CA LYS A 247 19.87 -3.53 10.51
C LYS A 247 19.90 -3.27 12.02
N ASP A 248 19.98 -2.00 12.40
CA ASP A 248 20.13 -1.57 13.80
C ASP A 248 18.80 -0.96 14.27
N PHE A 249 17.88 -1.83 14.69
CA PHE A 249 16.65 -1.43 15.35
C PHE A 249 16.84 -1.51 16.86
N LEU A 250 16.55 -0.41 17.55
CA LEU A 250 16.75 -0.28 18.99
C LEU A 250 15.40 -0.26 19.73
N PRO A 251 15.38 -0.61 21.01
CA PRO A 251 14.22 -0.37 21.85
C PRO A 251 13.83 1.12 21.84
N ILE A 252 12.55 1.38 22.00
CA ILE A 252 11.99 2.73 22.18
C ILE A 252 11.27 2.80 23.52
N ASP A 253 11.00 4.00 23.99
CA ASP A 253 10.17 4.18 25.18
C ASP A 253 8.72 3.84 24.90
N LEU A 254 8.27 2.69 25.40
CA LEU A 254 6.90 2.22 25.19
C LEU A 254 5.86 3.07 25.93
N SER A 255 6.24 3.86 26.93
CA SER A 255 5.32 4.79 27.59
C SER A 255 4.92 5.93 26.68
N LEU A 256 5.84 6.40 25.83
CA LEU A 256 5.53 7.40 24.79
C LEU A 256 4.57 6.84 23.74
N VAL A 257 4.74 5.55 23.36
CA VAL A 257 3.83 4.88 22.43
C VAL A 257 2.44 4.72 23.06
N ASP A 258 2.37 4.31 24.33
CA ASP A 258 1.09 4.18 25.06
C ASP A 258 0.36 5.53 25.16
N ASN A 259 1.08 6.60 25.48
CA ASN A 259 0.53 7.96 25.50
C ASN A 259 0.06 8.46 24.13
N ALA A 260 0.63 7.92 23.04
CA ALA A 260 0.23 8.23 21.67
C ALA A 260 -0.98 7.43 21.18
N MET A 261 -1.37 6.36 21.90
CA MET A 261 -2.56 5.59 21.59
C MET A 261 -3.81 6.40 21.92
N ASN A 262 -4.75 6.48 20.98
CA ASN A 262 -6.05 7.10 21.22
C ASN A 262 -6.96 6.09 21.96
N ALA A 263 -7.37 6.40 23.18
CA ALA A 263 -8.37 5.57 23.86
C ALA A 263 -9.70 5.57 23.05
N PRO A 264 -10.37 4.42 22.88
CA PRO A 264 -10.18 3.14 23.57
C PRO A 264 -9.34 2.10 22.78
N THR A 265 -8.45 2.51 21.90
CA THR A 265 -7.67 1.57 21.09
C THR A 265 -6.40 1.11 21.83
N ASP A 266 -6.05 -0.18 21.67
CA ASP A 266 -4.80 -0.76 22.19
C ASP A 266 -3.71 -0.77 21.10
N PHE A 267 -3.83 0.08 20.10
CA PHE A 267 -2.83 0.20 19.04
C PHE A 267 -2.57 1.64 18.63
N PHE A 268 -1.39 1.84 18.10
CA PHE A 268 -0.88 3.10 17.56
C PHE A 268 -0.33 2.86 16.16
N TYR A 269 -0.51 3.83 15.28
CA TYR A 269 0.20 3.82 14.00
C TYR A 269 0.52 5.23 13.53
N VAL A 270 1.59 5.32 12.74
CA VAL A 270 1.99 6.53 12.04
C VAL A 270 2.48 6.19 10.65
N ASN A 271 1.93 6.86 9.65
CA ASN A 271 2.29 6.67 8.24
C ASN A 271 3.59 7.39 7.87
N GLN A 272 3.92 8.43 8.64
CA GLN A 272 5.12 9.26 8.49
C GLN A 272 5.40 10.03 9.78
N LEU A 273 6.68 10.18 10.13
CA LEU A 273 7.08 10.76 11.41
C LEU A 273 6.73 12.24 11.58
N GLU A 274 6.60 12.97 10.48
CA GLU A 274 6.25 14.39 10.49
C GLU A 274 4.90 14.64 11.20
N SER A 275 3.98 13.67 11.15
CA SER A 275 2.70 13.77 11.85
C SER A 275 2.83 13.70 13.39
N LEU A 276 3.84 13.02 13.92
CA LEU A 276 4.11 12.98 15.36
C LEU A 276 4.60 14.35 15.88
N ILE A 277 5.39 15.06 15.09
CA ILE A 277 5.88 16.39 15.44
C ILE A 277 4.72 17.37 15.52
N SER A 278 3.81 17.31 14.55
CA SER A 278 2.62 18.19 14.53
C SER A 278 1.61 17.86 15.63
N SER A 279 1.59 16.63 16.16
CA SER A 279 0.75 16.21 17.29
C SER A 279 1.41 16.34 18.68
N ASN A 280 2.48 17.12 18.79
CA ASN A 280 3.24 17.35 20.03
C ASN A 280 3.90 16.09 20.64
N GLN A 281 4.28 15.12 19.77
CA GLN A 281 4.96 13.88 20.14
C GLN A 281 6.39 13.85 19.60
N SER A 282 7.09 14.98 19.71
CA SER A 282 8.42 15.18 19.13
C SER A 282 9.49 14.23 19.69
N GLU A 283 9.36 13.82 20.97
CA GLU A 283 10.29 12.89 21.60
C GLU A 283 10.19 11.49 20.97
N LEU A 284 8.99 10.97 20.80
CA LEU A 284 8.76 9.70 20.11
C LEU A 284 9.24 9.76 18.65
N ALA A 285 8.95 10.87 17.95
CA ALA A 285 9.45 11.09 16.59
C ALA A 285 10.99 11.09 16.54
N GLY A 286 11.66 11.67 17.55
CA GLY A 286 13.11 11.66 17.69
C GLY A 286 13.69 10.25 17.80
N GLN A 287 13.10 9.41 18.66
CA GLN A 287 13.55 8.02 18.85
C GLN A 287 13.42 7.19 17.57
N TYR A 288 12.33 7.37 16.80
CA TYR A 288 12.17 6.72 15.49
C TYR A 288 13.15 7.27 14.44
N SER A 289 13.35 8.59 14.41
CA SER A 289 14.21 9.25 13.44
C SER A 289 15.67 8.79 13.51
N VAL A 290 16.22 8.63 14.73
CA VAL A 290 17.59 8.14 14.96
C VAL A 290 17.78 6.76 14.32
N GLN A 291 16.76 5.92 14.32
CA GLN A 291 16.79 4.58 13.73
C GLN A 291 16.42 4.56 12.24
N ARG A 292 16.22 5.73 11.61
CA ARG A 292 15.76 5.88 10.20
C ARG A 292 14.38 5.29 9.95
N ILE A 293 13.58 5.05 10.97
CA ILE A 293 12.20 4.62 10.83
C ILE A 293 11.38 5.79 10.27
N LYS A 294 10.51 5.53 9.32
CA LYS A 294 9.66 6.52 8.64
C LYS A 294 8.17 6.33 8.93
N ALA A 295 7.77 5.09 9.20
CA ALA A 295 6.42 4.72 9.58
C ALA A 295 6.48 3.62 10.64
N ALA A 296 5.54 3.61 11.57
CA ALA A 296 5.50 2.65 12.65
C ALA A 296 4.07 2.22 12.97
N PHE A 297 3.94 0.99 13.43
CA PHE A 297 2.73 0.43 14.04
C PHE A 297 3.12 -0.24 15.34
N ALA A 298 2.30 -0.08 16.37
CA ALA A 298 2.48 -0.78 17.63
C ALA A 298 1.13 -1.21 18.20
N CYS A 299 1.09 -2.36 18.85
CA CYS A 299 -0.10 -2.86 19.51
C CYS A 299 0.28 -3.40 20.91
N LYS A 300 -0.50 -2.99 21.91
CA LYS A 300 -0.31 -3.45 23.29
C LYS A 300 -0.66 -4.94 23.40
N ILE A 301 0.24 -5.70 24.00
CA ILE A 301 0.02 -7.10 24.38
C ILE A 301 -0.40 -7.14 25.84
N ALA A 302 0.37 -6.52 26.74
CA ALA A 302 0.07 -6.52 28.17
C ALA A 302 0.80 -5.37 28.88
N LYS A 303 0.43 -5.17 30.14
CA LYS A 303 1.25 -4.47 31.13
C LYS A 303 1.70 -5.49 32.17
N ALA A 304 3.00 -5.68 32.32
CA ALA A 304 3.59 -6.65 33.22
C ALA A 304 3.43 -6.21 34.69
N GLU A 305 3.64 -7.13 35.63
CA GLU A 305 3.52 -6.85 37.08
C GLU A 305 4.51 -5.78 37.56
N ASP A 306 5.66 -5.67 36.93
CA ASP A 306 6.67 -4.62 37.16
C ASP A 306 6.26 -3.24 36.61
N GLY A 307 5.10 -3.14 35.98
CA GLY A 307 4.56 -1.92 35.38
C GLY A 307 5.05 -1.64 33.97
N GLU A 308 5.96 -2.46 33.41
CA GLU A 308 6.45 -2.29 32.04
C GLU A 308 5.42 -2.72 31.00
N PHE A 309 5.35 -1.98 29.90
CA PHE A 309 4.52 -2.38 28.75
C PHE A 309 5.19 -3.47 27.92
N ILE A 310 4.34 -4.39 27.41
CA ILE A 310 4.72 -5.38 26.40
C ILE A 310 3.96 -5.04 25.15
N MET A 311 4.68 -4.79 24.05
CA MET A 311 4.09 -4.40 22.78
C MET A 311 4.65 -5.20 21.60
N LEU A 312 3.77 -5.50 20.63
CA LEU A 312 4.16 -5.85 19.28
C LEU A 312 4.43 -4.56 18.51
N ARG A 313 5.62 -4.43 17.94
CA ARG A 313 6.01 -3.29 17.10
C ARG A 313 6.31 -3.74 15.68
N VAL A 314 5.94 -2.90 14.74
CA VAL A 314 6.25 -3.06 13.31
C VAL A 314 6.76 -1.73 12.78
N ASP A 315 8.01 -1.72 12.34
CA ASP A 315 8.70 -0.49 11.93
C ASP A 315 9.03 -0.55 10.43
N SER A 316 8.94 0.59 9.75
CA SER A 316 9.29 0.72 8.34
C SER A 316 10.27 1.87 8.10
N THR A 317 11.28 1.62 7.28
CA THR A 317 12.30 2.60 6.88
C THR A 317 11.87 3.47 5.70
N ILE A 318 10.67 3.23 5.19
CA ILE A 318 10.00 4.03 4.17
C ILE A 318 8.67 4.55 4.71
N LYS A 319 8.14 5.62 4.14
CA LYS A 319 6.76 6.05 4.40
C LYS A 319 5.82 4.93 4.00
N ARG A 320 4.83 4.63 4.83
CA ARG A 320 3.92 3.51 4.64
C ARG A 320 2.51 3.91 5.05
N ILE A 321 1.54 3.58 4.23
CA ILE A 321 0.14 3.62 4.63
C ILE A 321 -0.24 2.23 5.14
N TRP A 322 -0.52 2.16 6.43
CA TRP A 322 -0.97 0.94 7.08
C TRP A 322 -2.35 0.56 6.58
N GLN A 323 -2.47 -0.65 6.06
CA GLN A 323 -3.72 -1.16 5.52
C GLN A 323 -4.55 -1.82 6.61
N HIS A 324 -5.88 -1.71 6.55
CA HIS A 324 -6.76 -2.36 7.51
C HIS A 324 -6.47 -3.85 7.66
N GLY A 325 -6.45 -4.60 6.55
CA GLY A 325 -6.19 -6.03 6.60
C GLY A 325 -4.80 -6.40 7.16
N GLU A 326 -3.81 -5.52 6.99
CA GLU A 326 -2.49 -5.68 7.60
C GLU A 326 -2.54 -5.37 9.10
N MET A 327 -3.14 -4.24 9.48
CA MET A 327 -3.30 -3.85 10.88
C MET A 327 -4.11 -4.89 11.66
N ASP A 328 -5.19 -5.41 11.07
CA ASP A 328 -6.03 -6.46 11.68
C ASP A 328 -5.22 -7.72 12.02
N ILE A 329 -4.27 -8.09 11.16
CA ILE A 329 -3.39 -9.24 11.40
C ILE A 329 -2.42 -8.96 12.57
N TYR A 330 -1.85 -7.76 12.65
CA TYR A 330 -0.97 -7.39 13.77
C TYR A 330 -1.77 -7.28 15.08
N ILE A 331 -2.97 -6.69 15.05
CA ILE A 331 -3.87 -6.63 16.20
C ILE A 331 -4.25 -8.06 16.65
N THR A 332 -4.64 -8.92 15.71
CA THR A 332 -4.94 -10.33 16.01
C THR A 332 -3.72 -11.03 16.63
N THR A 333 -2.54 -10.81 16.10
CA THR A 333 -1.28 -11.35 16.65
C THR A 333 -1.09 -10.92 18.11
N ALA A 334 -1.23 -9.61 18.38
CA ALA A 334 -1.08 -9.06 19.72
C ALA A 334 -2.15 -9.62 20.67
N LYS A 335 -3.41 -9.74 20.24
CA LYS A 335 -4.50 -10.30 21.07
C LYS A 335 -4.32 -11.79 21.38
N VAL A 336 -3.82 -12.58 20.44
CA VAL A 336 -3.47 -13.98 20.73
C VAL A 336 -2.31 -14.07 21.72
N LEU A 337 -1.29 -13.22 21.59
CA LEU A 337 -0.18 -13.15 22.53
C LEU A 337 -0.63 -12.67 23.92
N GLU A 338 -1.57 -11.72 24.01
CA GLU A 338 -2.21 -11.27 25.25
C GLU A 338 -2.91 -12.46 25.97
N MET A 339 -3.69 -13.25 25.24
CA MET A 339 -4.35 -14.44 25.79
C MET A 339 -3.33 -15.45 26.31
N LEU A 340 -2.23 -15.67 25.59
CA LEU A 340 -1.16 -16.58 26.00
C LEU A 340 -0.40 -16.04 27.21
N TYR A 341 -0.18 -14.74 27.30
CA TYR A 341 0.45 -14.07 28.44
C TYR A 341 -0.42 -14.21 29.69
N ASN A 342 -1.69 -13.88 29.60
CA ASN A 342 -2.66 -13.98 30.70
C ASN A 342 -2.88 -15.43 31.19
N SER A 343 -2.64 -16.42 30.35
CA SER A 343 -2.69 -17.84 30.69
C SER A 343 -1.36 -18.41 31.22
N GLY A 344 -0.31 -17.60 31.34
CA GLY A 344 1.03 -18.02 31.76
C GLY A 344 1.79 -18.85 30.71
N ARG A 345 1.28 -18.95 29.47
CA ARG A 345 1.92 -19.72 28.37
C ARG A 345 2.94 -18.88 27.59
N PHE A 346 2.90 -17.58 27.72
CA PHE A 346 3.85 -16.63 27.14
C PHE A 346 4.51 -15.86 28.27
N VAL A 347 5.78 -16.13 28.51
CA VAL A 347 6.59 -15.50 29.57
C VAL A 347 7.79 -14.82 28.93
N LEU A 348 8.11 -13.60 29.36
CA LEU A 348 9.29 -12.84 28.96
C LEU A 348 10.19 -12.65 30.21
N GLU A 349 11.23 -13.46 30.30
CA GLU A 349 12.25 -13.42 31.36
C GLU A 349 13.43 -12.51 31.02
#